data_67d1b04ab55ebb7b09021e366bf82297
#
_entry.id   67d1b04ab55ebb7b09021e366bf82297
#
_cell.length_a   1.000
_cell.length_b   1.000
_cell.length_c   1.000
_cell.angle_alpha   90.00
_cell.angle_beta   90.00
_cell.angle_gamma   90.00
#
_symmetry.space_group_name_H-M   'P 1'
#
loop_
_entity.id
_entity.type
_entity.pdbx_description
1 polymer ?
#
loop_
_entity_poly.entity_id
_entity_poly.type
_entity_poly.pdbx_seq_one_letter_code
_entity_poly.pdbx_strand_id
1 'polypeptide(L)'
;TEEFLELPDRLERTRKQTAEQSRRLERALAALSEAQARTEAALSRLAEAQGRTEERLARLEEVVARLAEAQVQMAERVARLEEAQIRTEKRMDDHVRRVEDRLNAFGAVVGRTAEGRMAVYMERWLQQQGFQVLDPIAALPLGSEGEIDGVTRVQDASGQVRWVLISCKPHVTSQHLENFDGNLRRKRVREFLRAFGISGKALAFIFGLTLDINVLRMGKRFPLGLVLEERGQIFAASEIDLEEPAEGS
;
A
#
# COMPACT_ATOMS: atom_id res chain seq x y z
N THR A 1 -50.74 -91.09 -78.98
CA THR A 1 -49.49 -90.95 -79.79
C THR A 1 -49.01 -89.48 -79.85
N GLU A 2 -49.79 -88.48 -79.49
CA GLU A 2 -49.42 -87.05 -79.47
C GLU A 2 -48.55 -86.66 -78.28
N GLU A 3 -48.72 -87.26 -77.09
CA GLU A 3 -47.92 -86.98 -75.91
C GLU A 3 -46.43 -87.31 -76.02
N PHE A 4 -46.04 -88.26 -76.87
CA PHE A 4 -44.63 -88.63 -77.09
C PHE A 4 -43.89 -87.67 -78.05
N LEU A 5 -44.62 -86.96 -78.89
CA LEU A 5 -44.02 -85.96 -79.78
C LEU A 5 -43.70 -84.63 -79.08
N GLU A 6 -44.36 -84.30 -77.96
CA GLU A 6 -44.11 -83.09 -77.19
C GLU A 6 -43.00 -83.24 -76.11
N LEU A 7 -42.63 -84.46 -75.78
CA LEU A 7 -41.60 -84.78 -74.76
C LEU A 7 -40.23 -84.17 -75.07
N PRO A 8 -39.68 -84.16 -76.27
CA PRO A 8 -38.40 -83.54 -76.61
C PRO A 8 -38.41 -82.05 -76.43
N ASP A 9 -39.47 -81.39 -76.83
CA ASP A 9 -39.57 -79.90 -76.66
C ASP A 9 -39.73 -79.47 -75.24
N ARG A 10 -40.41 -80.24 -74.40
CA ARG A 10 -40.51 -79.97 -72.95
C ARG A 10 -39.18 -80.23 -72.24
N LEU A 11 -38.45 -81.23 -72.59
CA LEU A 11 -37.13 -81.52 -72.10
C LEU A 11 -36.12 -80.40 -72.44
N GLU A 12 -36.21 -79.95 -73.73
CA GLU A 12 -35.29 -78.85 -74.16
C GLU A 12 -35.62 -77.53 -73.49
N ARG A 13 -36.89 -77.21 -73.26
CA ARG A 13 -37.32 -76.04 -72.47
C ARG A 13 -36.84 -76.12 -71.02
N THR A 14 -37.02 -77.27 -70.35
CA THR A 14 -36.59 -77.48 -68.98
C THR A 14 -35.07 -77.41 -68.91
N ARG A 15 -34.33 -77.93 -69.84
CA ARG A 15 -32.87 -77.87 -69.95
C ARG A 15 -32.37 -76.42 -70.10
N LYS A 16 -33.02 -75.63 -70.92
CA LYS A 16 -32.73 -74.21 -71.09
C LYS A 16 -33.03 -73.43 -69.82
N GLN A 17 -34.16 -73.66 -69.19
CA GLN A 17 -34.54 -73.01 -67.91
C GLN A 17 -33.55 -73.34 -66.79
N THR A 18 -33.14 -74.61 -66.68
CA THR A 18 -32.14 -75.08 -65.64
C THR A 18 -30.78 -74.45 -65.88
N ALA A 19 -30.34 -74.40 -67.20
CA ALA A 19 -29.09 -73.73 -67.55
C ALA A 19 -29.12 -72.22 -67.27
N GLU A 20 -30.24 -71.54 -67.50
CA GLU A 20 -30.39 -70.12 -67.13
C GLU A 20 -30.40 -69.90 -65.61
N GLN A 21 -31.10 -70.76 -64.87
CA GLN A 21 -31.08 -70.73 -63.39
C GLN A 21 -29.67 -70.97 -62.83
N SER A 22 -28.94 -71.97 -63.39
CA SER A 22 -27.53 -72.22 -62.97
C SER A 22 -26.65 -71.01 -63.21
N ARG A 23 -26.76 -70.36 -64.41
CA ARG A 23 -25.96 -69.14 -64.67
C ARG A 23 -26.35 -67.98 -63.75
N ARG A 24 -27.65 -67.83 -63.35
CA ARG A 24 -28.06 -66.80 -62.36
C ARG A 24 -27.52 -67.08 -61.02
N LEU A 25 -27.54 -68.33 -60.54
CA LEU A 25 -26.93 -68.73 -59.26
C LEU A 25 -25.41 -68.52 -59.25
N GLU A 26 -24.69 -68.87 -60.32
CA GLU A 26 -23.24 -68.61 -60.44
C GLU A 26 -22.92 -67.13 -60.34
N ARG A 27 -23.71 -66.27 -61.04
CA ARG A 27 -23.50 -64.78 -60.90
C ARG A 27 -23.86 -64.27 -59.56
N ALA A 28 -24.88 -64.79 -58.87
CA ALA A 28 -25.26 -64.42 -57.54
C ALA A 28 -24.15 -64.84 -56.50
N LEU A 29 -23.62 -66.05 -56.65
CA LEU A 29 -22.50 -66.53 -55.83
C LEU A 29 -21.23 -65.68 -56.04
N ALA A 30 -20.88 -65.33 -57.28
CA ALA A 30 -19.74 -64.48 -57.58
C ALA A 30 -19.91 -63.08 -56.95
N ALA A 31 -21.14 -62.47 -57.09
CA ALA A 31 -21.45 -61.19 -56.48
C ALA A 31 -21.39 -61.22 -54.92
N LEU A 32 -21.88 -62.33 -54.34
CA LEU A 32 -21.83 -62.55 -52.90
C LEU A 32 -20.38 -62.68 -52.40
N SER A 33 -19.55 -63.47 -53.11
CA SER A 33 -18.11 -63.60 -52.77
C SER A 33 -17.37 -62.27 -52.89
N GLU A 34 -17.66 -61.47 -53.92
CA GLU A 34 -17.06 -60.14 -54.05
C GLU A 34 -17.51 -59.20 -52.93
N ALA A 35 -18.82 -59.19 -52.54
CA ALA A 35 -19.34 -58.45 -51.44
C ALA A 35 -18.70 -58.87 -50.09
N GLN A 36 -18.50 -60.16 -49.87
CA GLN A 36 -17.84 -60.70 -48.70
C GLN A 36 -16.37 -60.22 -48.62
N ALA A 37 -15.62 -60.27 -49.68
CA ALA A 37 -14.25 -59.83 -49.78
C ALA A 37 -14.13 -58.31 -49.50
N ARG A 38 -15.08 -57.49 -49.96
CA ARG A 38 -15.14 -56.04 -49.64
C ARG A 38 -15.40 -55.82 -48.16
N THR A 39 -16.28 -56.60 -47.51
CA THR A 39 -16.64 -56.52 -46.14
C THR A 39 -15.40 -56.91 -45.26
N GLU A 40 -14.70 -57.95 -45.57
CA GLU A 40 -13.47 -58.39 -44.90
C GLU A 40 -12.38 -57.33 -44.99
N ALA A 41 -12.17 -56.73 -46.16
CA ALA A 41 -11.22 -55.62 -46.35
C ALA A 41 -11.61 -54.37 -45.54
N ALA A 42 -12.92 -54.06 -45.43
CA ALA A 42 -13.41 -52.95 -44.62
C ALA A 42 -13.19 -53.21 -43.11
N LEU A 43 -13.48 -54.42 -42.63
CA LEU A 43 -13.23 -54.84 -41.25
C LEU A 43 -11.72 -54.76 -40.88
N SER A 44 -10.84 -55.20 -41.76
CA SER A 44 -9.40 -55.09 -41.56
C SER A 44 -8.96 -53.64 -41.44
N ARG A 45 -9.42 -52.75 -42.29
CA ARG A 45 -9.12 -51.30 -42.20
C ARG A 45 -9.66 -50.67 -40.90
N LEU A 46 -10.86 -51.08 -40.46
CA LEU A 46 -11.46 -50.63 -39.21
C LEU A 46 -10.62 -51.08 -38.01
N ALA A 47 -10.17 -52.34 -37.98
CA ALA A 47 -9.31 -52.85 -36.92
C ALA A 47 -7.94 -52.12 -36.84
N GLU A 48 -7.33 -51.82 -38.01
CA GLU A 48 -6.12 -51.01 -38.05
C GLU A 48 -6.33 -49.55 -37.55
N ALA A 49 -7.48 -48.93 -37.89
CA ALA A 49 -7.83 -47.61 -37.43
C ALA A 49 -8.10 -47.59 -35.94
N GLN A 50 -8.74 -48.64 -35.40
CA GLN A 50 -8.97 -48.79 -33.96
C GLN A 50 -7.65 -48.93 -33.22
N GLY A 51 -6.71 -49.80 -33.68
CA GLY A 51 -5.41 -49.94 -33.07
C GLY A 51 -4.62 -48.62 -32.98
N ARG A 52 -4.66 -47.84 -34.10
CA ARG A 52 -4.05 -46.48 -34.10
C ARG A 52 -4.70 -45.51 -33.11
N THR A 53 -6.00 -45.64 -32.89
CA THR A 53 -6.73 -44.79 -31.92
C THR A 53 -6.38 -45.20 -30.49
N GLU A 54 -6.28 -46.49 -30.22
CA GLU A 54 -5.85 -47.03 -28.93
C GLU A 54 -4.42 -46.57 -28.56
N GLU A 55 -3.48 -46.61 -29.50
CA GLU A 55 -2.13 -46.10 -29.30
C GLU A 55 -2.10 -44.59 -28.99
N ARG A 56 -2.96 -43.81 -29.65
CA ARG A 56 -3.07 -42.36 -29.39
C ARG A 56 -3.67 -42.09 -28.01
N LEU A 57 -4.67 -42.85 -27.60
CA LEU A 57 -5.27 -42.76 -26.27
C LEU A 57 -4.21 -43.06 -25.19
N ALA A 58 -3.45 -44.14 -25.32
CA ALA A 58 -2.38 -44.48 -24.37
C ALA A 58 -1.34 -43.36 -24.24
N ARG A 59 -0.94 -42.73 -25.37
CA ARG A 59 -0.03 -41.58 -25.33
C ARG A 59 -0.64 -40.35 -24.66
N LEU A 60 -1.94 -40.09 -24.88
CA LEU A 60 -2.65 -38.99 -24.21
C LEU A 60 -2.76 -39.21 -22.70
N GLU A 61 -3.06 -40.45 -22.27
CA GLU A 61 -3.07 -40.82 -20.84
C GLU A 61 -1.72 -40.56 -20.16
N GLU A 62 -0.62 -40.92 -20.83
CA GLU A 62 0.73 -40.64 -20.32
C GLU A 62 1.00 -39.13 -20.19
N VAL A 63 0.60 -38.33 -21.18
CA VAL A 63 0.77 -36.86 -21.13
C VAL A 63 -0.10 -36.25 -20.02
N VAL A 64 -1.33 -36.71 -19.86
CA VAL A 64 -2.23 -36.25 -18.78
C VAL A 64 -1.63 -36.59 -17.40
N ALA A 65 -1.10 -37.79 -17.22
CA ALA A 65 -0.44 -38.17 -15.97
C ALA A 65 0.76 -37.24 -15.67
N ARG A 66 1.63 -36.97 -16.64
CA ARG A 66 2.75 -36.03 -16.48
C ARG A 66 2.30 -34.60 -16.17
N LEU A 67 1.21 -34.14 -16.78
CA LEU A 67 0.62 -32.83 -16.49
C LEU A 67 0.09 -32.76 -15.05
N ALA A 68 -0.57 -33.81 -14.58
CA ALA A 68 -1.06 -33.89 -13.21
C ALA A 68 0.10 -33.83 -12.18
N GLU A 69 1.20 -34.56 -12.43
CA GLU A 69 2.39 -34.47 -11.59
C GLU A 69 3.02 -33.09 -11.59
N ALA A 70 3.13 -32.46 -12.77
CA ALA A 70 3.65 -31.08 -12.86
C ALA A 70 2.78 -30.07 -12.15
N GLN A 71 1.45 -30.22 -12.16
CA GLN A 71 0.53 -29.36 -11.40
C GLN A 71 0.73 -29.51 -9.89
N VAL A 72 0.89 -30.74 -9.39
CA VAL A 72 1.17 -30.95 -7.96
C VAL A 72 2.47 -30.27 -7.55
N GLN A 73 3.55 -30.45 -8.33
CA GLN A 73 4.82 -29.79 -8.06
C GLN A 73 4.72 -28.26 -8.09
N MET A 74 3.94 -27.73 -9.01
CA MET A 74 3.72 -26.28 -9.09
C MET A 74 2.94 -25.76 -7.88
N ALA A 75 1.90 -26.47 -7.43
CA ALA A 75 1.15 -26.12 -6.23
C ALA A 75 2.05 -26.11 -4.98
N GLU A 76 2.94 -27.10 -4.82
CA GLU A 76 3.91 -27.11 -3.72
C GLU A 76 4.89 -25.93 -3.78
N ARG A 77 5.35 -25.55 -4.99
CA ARG A 77 6.23 -24.38 -5.16
C ARG A 77 5.52 -23.08 -4.80
N VAL A 78 4.25 -22.93 -5.21
CA VAL A 78 3.43 -21.76 -4.86
C VAL A 78 3.27 -21.66 -3.35
N ALA A 79 2.89 -22.75 -2.67
CA ALA A 79 2.75 -22.76 -1.23
C ALA A 79 4.05 -22.36 -0.50
N ARG A 80 5.21 -22.84 -0.96
CA ARG A 80 6.52 -22.43 -0.39
C ARG A 80 6.82 -20.94 -0.62
N LEU A 81 6.44 -20.39 -1.78
CA LEU A 81 6.61 -18.97 -2.08
C LEU A 81 5.71 -18.10 -1.21
N GLU A 82 4.46 -18.48 -1.00
CA GLU A 82 3.53 -17.80 -0.10
C GLU A 82 4.05 -17.77 1.34
N GLU A 83 4.55 -18.91 1.86
CA GLU A 83 5.18 -18.93 3.18
C GLU A 83 6.43 -18.04 3.27
N ALA A 84 7.26 -18.00 2.22
CA ALA A 84 8.42 -17.13 2.18
C ALA A 84 8.04 -15.66 2.12
N GLN A 85 6.98 -15.30 1.40
CA GLN A 85 6.43 -13.96 1.34
C GLN A 85 5.93 -13.51 2.71
N ILE A 86 5.10 -14.30 3.38
CA ILE A 86 4.59 -14.01 4.74
C ILE A 86 5.75 -13.78 5.72
N ARG A 87 6.81 -14.61 5.65
CA ARG A 87 8.01 -14.42 6.49
C ARG A 87 8.75 -13.13 6.18
N THR A 88 8.79 -12.73 4.91
CA THR A 88 9.46 -11.49 4.48
C THR A 88 8.65 -10.27 4.90
N GLU A 89 7.33 -10.29 4.74
CA GLU A 89 6.43 -9.22 5.20
C GLU A 89 6.56 -9.00 6.71
N LYS A 90 6.51 -10.07 7.50
CA LYS A 90 6.70 -9.97 8.95
C LYS A 90 8.06 -9.37 9.34
N ARG A 91 9.15 -9.77 8.66
CA ARG A 91 10.49 -9.17 8.89
C ARG A 91 10.54 -7.69 8.52
N MET A 92 9.84 -7.30 7.46
CA MET A 92 9.76 -5.91 7.03
C MET A 92 9.01 -5.07 8.07
N ASP A 93 7.86 -5.54 8.56
CA ASP A 93 7.08 -4.86 9.61
C ASP A 93 7.89 -4.70 10.90
N ASP A 94 8.60 -5.75 11.33
CA ASP A 94 9.48 -5.70 12.48
C ASP A 94 10.66 -4.74 12.28
N HIS A 95 11.13 -4.59 11.03
CA HIS A 95 12.17 -3.62 10.70
C HIS A 95 11.65 -2.18 10.71
N VAL A 96 10.49 -1.94 10.11
CA VAL A 96 9.84 -0.62 10.10
C VAL A 96 9.60 -0.14 11.54
N ARG A 97 8.99 -0.97 12.39
CA ARG A 97 8.79 -0.63 13.81
C ARG A 97 10.09 -0.25 14.52
N ARG A 98 11.17 -1.03 14.32
CA ARG A 98 12.48 -0.71 14.93
C ARG A 98 13.07 0.60 14.43
N VAL A 99 12.85 0.95 13.15
CA VAL A 99 13.29 2.23 12.60
C VAL A 99 12.46 3.36 13.18
N GLU A 100 11.15 3.22 13.28
CA GLU A 100 10.25 4.20 13.90
C GLU A 100 10.61 4.45 15.37
N ASP A 101 10.83 3.40 16.16
CA ASP A 101 11.26 3.51 17.57
C ASP A 101 12.58 4.27 17.69
N ARG A 102 13.56 4.00 16.81
CA ARG A 102 14.84 4.72 16.79
C ARG A 102 14.68 6.18 16.39
N LEU A 103 13.84 6.47 15.40
CA LEU A 103 13.54 7.85 14.99
C LEU A 103 12.85 8.63 16.10
N ASN A 104 11.88 8.03 16.78
CA ASN A 104 11.20 8.63 17.92
C ASN A 104 12.17 8.88 19.08
N ALA A 105 13.01 7.92 19.41
CA ALA A 105 14.04 8.09 20.45
C ALA A 105 15.05 9.18 20.08
N PHE A 106 15.50 9.23 18.82
CA PHE A 106 16.38 10.28 18.33
C PHE A 106 15.71 11.66 18.36
N GLY A 107 14.44 11.75 17.91
CA GLY A 107 13.64 12.97 17.98
C GLY A 107 13.51 13.51 19.40
N ALA A 108 13.28 12.62 20.38
CA ALA A 108 13.20 13.01 21.78
C ALA A 108 14.55 13.51 22.35
N VAL A 109 15.67 12.93 21.91
CA VAL A 109 17.01 13.40 22.32
C VAL A 109 17.30 14.78 21.72
N VAL A 110 17.02 14.97 20.43
CA VAL A 110 17.23 16.26 19.74
C VAL A 110 16.31 17.33 20.34
N GLY A 111 15.06 17.00 20.65
CA GLY A 111 14.12 17.91 21.31
C GLY A 111 14.67 18.43 22.65
N ARG A 112 14.99 17.52 23.55
CA ARG A 112 15.59 17.90 24.89
C ARG A 112 16.89 18.70 24.76
N THR A 113 17.72 18.39 23.77
CA THR A 113 18.94 19.16 23.50
C THR A 113 18.62 20.57 23.03
N ALA A 114 17.62 20.73 22.16
CA ALA A 114 17.19 22.04 21.68
C ALA A 114 16.58 22.89 22.81
N GLU A 115 15.73 22.31 23.66
CA GLU A 115 15.14 22.99 24.82
C GLU A 115 16.20 23.45 25.84
N GLY A 116 17.17 22.58 26.16
CA GLY A 116 18.28 22.93 27.05
C GLY A 116 19.16 24.07 26.50
N ARG A 117 19.33 24.13 25.20
CA ARG A 117 20.08 25.21 24.53
C ARG A 117 19.25 26.49 24.39
N MET A 118 17.94 26.35 24.20
CA MET A 118 17.00 27.46 24.02
C MET A 118 17.05 28.42 25.21
N ALA A 119 16.94 27.95 26.43
CA ALA A 119 16.92 28.82 27.62
C ALA A 119 18.16 29.69 27.67
N VAL A 120 19.36 29.10 27.56
CA VAL A 120 20.66 29.83 27.61
C VAL A 120 20.80 30.81 26.43
N TYR A 121 20.36 30.39 25.22
CA TYR A 121 20.46 31.24 24.05
C TYR A 121 19.49 32.43 24.12
N MET A 122 18.22 32.16 24.46
CA MET A 122 17.18 33.20 24.52
C MET A 122 17.43 34.21 25.63
N GLU A 123 17.94 33.79 26.79
CA GLU A 123 18.33 34.71 27.84
C GLU A 123 19.39 35.70 27.35
N ARG A 124 20.48 35.21 26.75
CA ARG A 124 21.54 36.06 26.16
C ARG A 124 21.03 36.96 25.06
N TRP A 125 20.20 36.39 24.16
CA TRP A 125 19.63 37.13 23.04
C TRP A 125 18.71 38.26 23.54
N LEU A 126 17.83 38.03 24.52
CA LEU A 126 16.96 39.03 25.12
C LEU A 126 17.79 40.17 25.74
N GLN A 127 18.85 39.86 26.45
CA GLN A 127 19.76 40.84 26.98
C GLN A 127 20.44 41.70 25.91
N GLN A 128 20.82 41.11 24.79
CA GLN A 128 21.37 41.82 23.62
C GLN A 128 20.31 42.73 22.95
N GLN A 129 19.04 42.40 23.06
CA GLN A 129 17.93 43.26 22.59
C GLN A 129 17.58 44.38 23.55
N GLY A 130 18.31 44.51 24.66
CA GLY A 130 18.09 45.57 25.64
C GLY A 130 17.09 45.26 26.73
N PHE A 131 16.68 43.99 26.84
CA PHE A 131 15.79 43.55 27.93
C PHE A 131 16.63 43.07 29.13
N GLN A 132 16.16 43.41 30.33
CA GLN A 132 16.63 42.76 31.53
C GLN A 132 15.74 41.54 31.82
N VAL A 133 16.32 40.34 31.83
CA VAL A 133 15.63 39.09 32.20
C VAL A 133 15.48 39.04 33.71
N LEU A 134 14.24 38.94 34.18
CA LEU A 134 13.93 39.02 35.63
C LEU A 134 13.88 37.65 36.30
N ASP A 135 13.46 36.62 35.56
CA ASP A 135 13.35 35.26 36.06
C ASP A 135 14.06 34.28 35.11
N PRO A 136 14.52 33.12 35.60
CA PRO A 136 15.05 32.08 34.75
C PRO A 136 13.99 31.63 33.72
N ILE A 137 14.41 31.33 32.49
CA ILE A 137 13.51 30.76 31.47
C ILE A 137 13.20 29.31 31.88
N ALA A 138 11.92 29.03 32.15
CA ALA A 138 11.45 27.73 32.59
C ALA A 138 10.25 27.25 31.76
N ALA A 139 10.14 25.96 31.59
CA ALA A 139 8.98 25.34 30.95
C ALA A 139 7.71 25.48 31.81
N LEU A 140 6.57 25.68 31.18
CA LEU A 140 5.27 25.77 31.84
C LEU A 140 4.32 24.72 31.28
N PRO A 141 4.02 23.63 32.02
CA PRO A 141 3.03 22.63 31.58
C PRO A 141 1.62 23.22 31.66
N LEU A 142 0.83 23.03 30.57
CA LEU A 142 -0.55 23.46 30.44
C LEU A 142 -1.55 22.30 30.60
N GLY A 143 -1.15 21.20 31.24
CA GLY A 143 -1.95 20.00 31.43
C GLY A 143 -2.32 19.33 30.10
N SER A 144 -3.61 19.15 29.80
CA SER A 144 -4.07 18.53 28.55
C SER A 144 -3.83 19.37 27.30
N GLU A 145 -3.55 20.67 27.45
CA GLU A 145 -3.32 21.60 26.32
C GLU A 145 -1.85 21.62 25.87
N GLY A 146 -0.97 20.84 26.51
CA GLY A 146 0.44 20.74 26.14
C GLY A 146 1.38 21.49 27.10
N GLU A 147 2.37 22.17 26.54
CA GLU A 147 3.43 22.86 27.29
C GLU A 147 3.91 24.11 26.54
N ILE A 148 4.32 25.12 27.24
CA ILE A 148 5.11 26.23 26.72
C ILE A 148 6.56 25.99 27.15
N ASP A 149 7.46 25.82 26.18
CA ASP A 149 8.82 25.33 26.39
C ASP A 149 9.70 26.33 27.19
N GLY A 150 9.32 27.63 27.17
CA GLY A 150 10.00 28.65 27.97
C GLY A 150 9.10 29.82 28.32
N VAL A 151 9.09 30.21 29.60
CA VAL A 151 8.38 31.37 30.12
C VAL A 151 9.31 32.18 31.01
N THR A 152 9.34 33.50 30.85
CA THR A 152 10.10 34.42 31.71
C THR A 152 9.49 35.81 31.70
N ARG A 153 9.84 36.64 32.67
CA ARG A 153 9.55 38.08 32.67
C ARG A 153 10.78 38.87 32.24
N VAL A 154 10.53 39.88 31.44
CA VAL A 154 11.57 40.83 31.04
C VAL A 154 11.14 42.25 31.31
N GLN A 155 12.12 43.12 31.59
CA GLN A 155 11.92 44.54 31.72
C GLN A 155 12.67 45.27 30.58
N ASP A 156 11.97 46.17 29.92
CA ASP A 156 12.62 46.99 28.89
C ASP A 156 13.31 48.25 29.49
N ALA A 157 14.01 49.01 28.64
CA ALA A 157 14.72 50.22 29.03
C ALA A 157 13.81 51.32 29.61
N SER A 158 12.50 51.25 29.39
CA SER A 158 11.51 52.16 29.97
C SER A 158 11.03 51.71 31.37
N GLY A 159 11.45 50.56 31.84
CA GLY A 159 11.00 49.96 33.09
C GLY A 159 9.72 49.14 32.96
N GLN A 160 9.16 48.99 31.77
CA GLN A 160 7.96 48.19 31.54
C GLN A 160 8.26 46.70 31.60
N VAL A 161 7.51 45.97 32.42
CA VAL A 161 7.64 44.51 32.57
C VAL A 161 6.66 43.82 31.57
N ARG A 162 7.16 42.81 30.90
CA ARG A 162 6.39 41.95 29.95
C ARG A 162 6.70 40.50 30.18
N TRP A 163 5.76 39.64 29.84
CA TRP A 163 5.97 38.21 29.74
C TRP A 163 6.59 37.85 28.39
N VAL A 164 7.48 36.88 28.40
CA VAL A 164 8.05 36.24 27.20
C VAL A 164 7.65 34.79 27.22
N LEU A 165 6.97 34.35 26.17
CA LEU A 165 6.50 32.96 25.96
C LEU A 165 7.27 32.38 24.78
N ILE A 166 7.89 31.21 24.96
CA ILE A 166 8.76 30.63 23.95
C ILE A 166 8.32 29.21 23.65
N SER A 167 8.13 28.89 22.34
CA SER A 167 8.01 27.51 21.86
C SER A 167 9.31 27.12 21.19
N CYS A 168 9.86 25.95 21.55
CA CYS A 168 11.11 25.42 21.01
C CYS A 168 10.83 24.31 19.99
N LYS A 169 11.34 24.46 18.77
CA LYS A 169 11.20 23.46 17.70
C LYS A 169 12.53 23.27 16.99
N PRO A 170 13.11 22.05 16.99
CA PRO A 170 14.38 21.81 16.31
C PRO A 170 14.34 22.23 14.82
N HIS A 171 13.21 21.99 14.16
CA HIS A 171 12.95 22.45 12.79
C HIS A 171 11.60 23.16 12.75
N VAL A 172 11.61 24.47 12.43
CA VAL A 172 10.42 25.31 12.43
C VAL A 172 9.68 25.20 11.09
N THR A 173 8.40 24.89 11.13
CA THR A 173 7.49 24.84 9.99
C THR A 173 6.39 25.88 10.13
N SER A 174 5.66 26.18 9.04
CA SER A 174 4.49 27.07 9.08
C SER A 174 3.41 26.56 10.04
N GLN A 175 3.23 25.25 10.13
CA GLN A 175 2.27 24.63 11.06
C GLN A 175 2.61 24.92 12.54
N HIS A 176 3.88 25.03 12.87
CA HIS A 176 4.30 25.40 14.23
C HIS A 176 3.93 26.83 14.59
N LEU A 177 4.00 27.78 13.61
CA LEU A 177 3.55 29.15 13.79
C LEU A 177 2.03 29.19 14.05
N GLU A 178 1.25 28.54 13.18
CA GLU A 178 -0.20 28.45 13.29
C GLU A 178 -0.65 27.83 14.61
N ASN A 179 -0.05 26.71 14.98
CA ASN A 179 -0.37 26.00 16.22
C ASN A 179 -0.04 26.83 17.45
N PHE A 180 1.11 27.49 17.49
CA PHE A 180 1.50 28.29 18.66
C PHE A 180 0.64 29.54 18.81
N ASP A 181 0.41 30.29 17.74
CA ASP A 181 -0.52 31.44 17.74
C ASP A 181 -1.94 30.99 18.11
N GLY A 182 -2.45 29.93 17.49
CA GLY A 182 -3.76 29.38 17.81
C GLY A 182 -3.90 28.94 19.27
N ASN A 183 -2.87 28.30 19.83
CA ASN A 183 -2.86 27.89 21.24
C ASN A 183 -2.92 29.10 22.18
N LEU A 184 -2.15 30.16 21.92
CA LEU A 184 -2.16 31.36 22.74
C LEU A 184 -3.51 32.12 22.70
N ARG A 185 -4.31 31.91 21.66
CA ARG A 185 -5.69 32.47 21.52
C ARG A 185 -6.75 31.63 22.22
N ARG A 186 -6.47 30.36 22.55
CA ARG A 186 -7.45 29.46 23.19
C ARG A 186 -7.81 29.92 24.60
N LYS A 187 -9.09 29.99 24.91
CA LYS A 187 -9.60 30.39 26.23
C LYS A 187 -8.98 29.57 27.37
N ARG A 188 -8.91 28.24 27.22
CA ARG A 188 -8.31 27.34 28.23
C ARG A 188 -6.83 27.66 28.51
N VAL A 189 -6.06 27.90 27.46
CA VAL A 189 -4.63 28.25 27.62
C VAL A 189 -4.49 29.57 28.35
N ARG A 190 -5.30 30.59 28.04
CA ARG A 190 -5.30 31.88 28.73
C ARG A 190 -5.75 31.76 30.20
N GLU A 191 -6.74 30.90 30.49
CA GLU A 191 -7.12 30.58 31.89
C GLU A 191 -5.98 29.95 32.66
N PHE A 192 -5.25 29.00 32.07
CA PHE A 192 -4.06 28.41 32.64
C PHE A 192 -2.96 29.48 32.91
N LEU A 193 -2.64 30.29 31.91
CA LEU A 193 -1.64 31.36 32.08
C LEU A 193 -2.00 32.29 33.24
N ARG A 194 -3.27 32.72 33.35
CA ARG A 194 -3.75 33.55 34.46
C ARG A 194 -3.64 32.84 35.80
N ALA A 195 -3.93 31.54 35.87
CA ALA A 195 -3.79 30.77 37.11
C ALA A 195 -2.34 30.73 37.62
N PHE A 196 -1.35 30.86 36.73
CA PHE A 196 0.07 30.97 37.06
C PHE A 196 0.54 32.44 37.20
N GLY A 197 -0.38 33.41 37.24
CA GLY A 197 -0.07 34.82 37.34
C GLY A 197 0.48 35.45 36.05
N ILE A 198 0.36 34.77 34.92
CA ILE A 198 0.79 35.25 33.61
C ILE A 198 -0.38 35.97 32.95
N SER A 199 -0.36 37.31 33.00
CA SER A 199 -1.41 38.19 32.50
C SER A 199 -0.82 39.47 31.94
N GLY A 200 -1.65 40.24 31.21
CA GLY A 200 -1.26 41.51 30.58
C GLY A 200 -0.46 41.29 29.30
N LYS A 201 0.53 42.13 29.05
CA LYS A 201 1.29 42.15 27.80
C LYS A 201 2.38 41.10 27.75
N ALA A 202 2.44 40.38 26.62
CA ALA A 202 3.43 39.33 26.37
C ALA A 202 4.06 39.46 24.99
N LEU A 203 5.27 38.97 24.86
CA LEU A 203 5.98 38.71 23.60
C LEU A 203 6.09 37.20 23.40
N ALA A 204 5.64 36.68 22.27
CA ALA A 204 5.72 35.26 21.98
C ALA A 204 6.73 34.98 20.87
N PHE A 205 7.59 33.99 21.11
CA PHE A 205 8.69 33.61 20.20
C PHE A 205 8.64 32.13 19.90
N ILE A 206 9.03 31.79 18.68
CA ILE A 206 9.47 30.43 18.34
C ILE A 206 10.97 30.44 18.23
N PHE A 207 11.61 29.56 18.98
CA PHE A 207 13.04 29.29 18.87
C PHE A 207 13.26 28.02 18.06
N GLY A 208 14.23 28.05 17.13
CA GLY A 208 14.58 26.91 16.29
C GLY A 208 16.05 26.80 15.95
N LEU A 209 16.46 25.60 15.52
CA LEU A 209 17.80 25.38 14.97
C LEU A 209 17.80 25.59 13.46
N THR A 210 16.74 25.13 12.78
CA THR A 210 16.53 25.27 11.34
C THR A 210 15.08 25.68 11.04
N LEU A 211 14.79 26.10 9.81
CA LEU A 211 13.44 26.45 9.39
C LEU A 211 13.14 25.97 7.96
N ASP A 212 11.85 25.72 7.69
CA ASP A 212 11.32 25.55 6.35
C ASP A 212 11.24 26.90 5.61
N ILE A 213 11.52 26.92 4.32
CA ILE A 213 11.47 28.14 3.50
C ILE A 213 10.09 28.81 3.49
N ASN A 214 9.00 28.03 3.63
CA ASN A 214 7.64 28.55 3.69
C ASN A 214 7.40 29.43 4.94
N VAL A 215 8.13 29.20 6.01
CA VAL A 215 8.09 30.02 7.23
C VAL A 215 8.44 31.49 6.91
N LEU A 216 9.42 31.74 6.01
CA LEU A 216 9.83 33.08 5.62
C LEU A 216 8.71 33.86 4.91
N ARG A 217 7.80 33.15 4.22
CA ARG A 217 6.66 33.73 3.52
C ARG A 217 5.47 34.01 4.43
N MET A 218 5.24 33.14 5.40
CA MET A 218 4.06 33.17 6.26
C MET A 218 4.28 33.85 7.61
N GLY A 219 5.52 33.88 8.11
CA GLY A 219 5.85 34.30 9.47
C GLY A 219 5.36 35.72 9.83
N LYS A 220 5.37 36.65 8.85
CA LYS A 220 4.89 38.03 9.04
C LYS A 220 3.39 38.16 9.32
N ARG A 221 2.61 37.08 9.13
CA ARG A 221 1.15 37.08 9.36
C ARG A 221 0.81 36.86 10.85
N PHE A 222 1.76 36.41 11.64
CA PHE A 222 1.58 36.10 13.05
C PHE A 222 2.25 37.15 13.92
N PRO A 223 1.72 37.44 15.12
CA PRO A 223 2.35 38.34 16.09
C PRO A 223 3.58 37.71 16.75
N LEU A 224 4.04 36.56 16.25
CA LEU A 224 5.13 35.76 16.80
C LEU A 224 6.48 36.23 16.28
N GLY A 225 7.45 36.32 17.21
CA GLY A 225 8.86 36.41 16.85
C GLY A 225 9.44 35.05 16.47
N LEU A 226 10.40 35.04 15.59
CA LEU A 226 11.19 33.85 15.24
C LEU A 226 12.66 34.11 15.46
N VAL A 227 13.29 33.26 16.26
CA VAL A 227 14.70 33.33 16.58
C VAL A 227 15.35 31.98 16.23
N LEU A 228 16.40 32.04 15.43
CA LEU A 228 17.21 30.87 15.11
C LEU A 228 18.56 30.95 15.83
N GLU A 229 19.04 29.83 16.36
CA GLU A 229 20.29 29.78 17.10
C GLU A 229 21.47 30.34 16.32
N GLU A 230 21.63 30.01 15.05
CA GLU A 230 22.76 30.43 14.23
C GLU A 230 22.57 31.77 13.52
N ARG A 231 21.32 32.22 13.34
CA ARG A 231 20.98 33.40 12.53
C ARG A 231 20.39 34.55 13.33
N GLY A 232 20.11 34.34 14.59
CA GLY A 232 19.44 35.33 15.44
C GLY A 232 17.97 35.53 15.04
N GLN A 233 17.47 36.73 15.20
CA GLN A 233 16.10 37.09 14.93
C GLN A 233 15.81 37.10 13.42
N ILE A 234 14.80 36.34 13.02
CA ILE A 234 14.25 36.32 11.67
C ILE A 234 13.01 37.22 11.54
N PHE A 235 12.12 37.17 12.55
CA PHE A 235 10.95 38.04 12.67
C PHE A 235 10.90 38.64 14.09
N ALA A 236 10.48 39.89 14.19
CA ALA A 236 10.17 40.51 15.47
C ALA A 236 8.82 40.01 15.99
N ALA A 237 8.72 39.85 17.30
CA ALA A 237 7.45 39.63 17.96
C ALA A 237 6.66 40.94 18.04
N SER A 238 5.35 40.86 17.85
CA SER A 238 4.42 41.89 18.25
C SER A 238 3.90 41.64 19.66
N GLU A 239 3.52 42.68 20.36
CA GLU A 239 2.94 42.55 21.67
C GLU A 239 1.55 41.91 21.59
N ILE A 240 1.32 40.93 22.45
CA ILE A 240 0.06 40.19 22.57
C ILE A 240 -0.55 40.55 23.90
N ASP A 241 -1.83 40.96 23.92
CA ASP A 241 -2.55 41.13 25.17
C ASP A 241 -3.22 39.80 25.57
N LEU A 242 -2.80 39.26 26.68
CA LEU A 242 -3.34 38.00 27.24
C LEU A 242 -4.68 38.17 27.96
N GLU A 243 -5.13 39.45 28.18
CA GLU A 243 -6.40 39.79 28.82
C GLU A 243 -7.52 40.05 27.83
N GLU A 244 -7.20 40.37 26.57
CA GLU A 244 -8.21 40.49 25.54
C GLU A 244 -9.02 39.19 25.41
N PRO A 245 -10.36 39.27 25.22
CA PRO A 245 -11.16 38.08 25.01
C PRO A 245 -10.68 37.34 23.77
N ALA A 246 -10.55 36.02 23.89
CA ALA A 246 -10.18 35.17 22.77
C ALA A 246 -11.23 35.38 21.64
N GLU A 247 -10.81 35.84 20.47
CA GLU A 247 -11.68 35.92 19.31
C GLU A 247 -12.19 34.50 18.96
N GLY A 248 -13.52 34.34 19.02
CA GLY A 248 -14.22 33.16 18.48
C GLY A 248 -14.42 32.01 19.50
N SER A 249 -15.54 32.06 20.20
CA SER A 249 -16.25 30.88 20.75
C SER A 249 -17.14 30.31 19.67
#